data_138991ea1f5ec4ddc75042be4765b8ad
#
_entry.id   138991ea1f5ec4ddc75042be4765b8ad
#
_cell.length_a   1.000
_cell.length_b   1.000
_cell.length_c   1.000
_cell.angle_alpha   90.00
_cell.angle_beta   90.00
_cell.angle_gamma   90.00
#
_symmetry.space_group_name_H-M   'P 1'
#
loop_
_entity.id
_entity.type
_entity.pdbx_description
1 polymer ?
#
loop_
_entity_poly.entity_id
_entity_poly.type
_entity_poly.pdbx_seq_one_letter_code
_entity_poly.pdbx_strand_id
1 'polypeptide(L)'
;ADTVALLKKLRFNYLAMPAADAAGITAIKDYLEKARKSLDAFGKAIFYKPDTEADSQRIIELDGCENLKLNFTGTEESYTGAEYTCRIAGILAGLSDTISATYTKLDEIVSCDILEDPDAAADAGHLIPLFKNGEYKLGRAVNSLTTLTDGVTADFQKIRIVSTLDLIAEDIVTTFRDSYVGKYVND
;
A
#
# COMPACT_ATOMS: atom_id res chain seq x y z
N ALA A 1 20.92 -4.44 -0.51
CA ALA A 1 21.44 -3.76 -1.72
C ALA A 1 20.90 -4.40 -3.01
N ASP A 2 20.82 -5.72 -3.07
CA ASP A 2 20.39 -6.42 -4.29
C ASP A 2 18.91 -6.27 -4.61
N THR A 3 18.03 -6.23 -3.60
CA THR A 3 16.58 -6.08 -3.77
C THR A 3 16.22 -4.77 -4.47
N VAL A 4 16.80 -3.64 -4.04
CA VAL A 4 16.55 -2.33 -4.67
C VAL A 4 17.06 -2.29 -6.10
N ALA A 5 18.16 -2.97 -6.39
CA ALA A 5 18.70 -3.07 -7.76
C ALA A 5 17.75 -3.85 -8.70
N LEU A 6 17.07 -4.87 -8.19
CA LEU A 6 16.05 -5.61 -8.93
C LEU A 6 14.80 -4.76 -9.16
N LEU A 7 14.33 -4.04 -8.14
CA LEU A 7 13.14 -3.19 -8.23
C LEU A 7 13.26 -2.10 -9.30
N LYS A 8 14.47 -1.58 -9.54
CA LYS A 8 14.72 -0.58 -10.61
C LYS A 8 14.40 -1.08 -12.02
N LYS A 9 14.31 -2.38 -12.20
CA LYS A 9 14.04 -3.02 -13.50
C LYS A 9 12.58 -3.43 -13.67
N LEU A 10 11.77 -3.29 -12.61
CA LEU A 10 10.39 -3.74 -12.56
C LEU A 10 9.45 -2.54 -12.46
N ARG A 11 8.33 -2.62 -13.16
CA ARG A 11 7.18 -1.74 -12.90
C ARG A 11 6.17 -2.51 -12.06
N PHE A 12 5.71 -1.90 -10.98
CA PHE A 12 4.72 -2.47 -10.08
C PHE A 12 3.89 -1.36 -9.44
N ASN A 13 2.64 -1.64 -9.14
CA ASN A 13 1.75 -0.74 -8.42
C ASN A 13 1.86 -0.97 -6.92
N TYR A 14 1.91 -2.23 -6.50
CA TYR A 14 2.01 -2.62 -5.10
C TYR A 14 3.08 -3.69 -4.92
N LEU A 15 3.87 -3.56 -3.86
CA LEU A 15 4.92 -4.47 -3.45
C LEU A 15 4.63 -4.94 -2.03
N ALA A 16 4.38 -6.23 -1.83
CA ALA A 16 4.32 -6.82 -0.49
C ALA A 16 5.69 -7.38 -0.10
N MET A 17 6.10 -7.13 1.13
CA MET A 17 7.38 -7.63 1.66
C MET A 17 7.20 -8.27 3.04
N PRO A 18 6.80 -9.55 3.08
CA PRO A 18 6.53 -10.26 4.33
C PRO A 18 7.71 -10.37 5.29
N ALA A 19 8.93 -10.34 4.78
CA ALA A 19 10.16 -10.57 5.55
C ALA A 19 11.10 -9.36 5.56
N ALA A 20 10.57 -8.13 5.51
CA ALA A 20 11.39 -6.93 5.56
C ALA A 20 11.79 -6.60 7.01
N ASP A 21 13.08 -6.35 7.23
CA ASP A 21 13.60 -5.74 8.44
C ASP A 21 13.54 -4.20 8.37
N ALA A 22 13.81 -3.50 9.47
CA ALA A 22 13.76 -2.05 9.55
C ALA A 22 14.68 -1.36 8.52
N ALA A 23 15.86 -1.93 8.25
CA ALA A 23 16.78 -1.41 7.23
C ALA A 23 16.21 -1.59 5.82
N GLY A 24 15.58 -2.72 5.55
CA GLY A 24 14.88 -3.02 4.29
C GLY A 24 13.71 -2.06 4.06
N ILE A 25 12.89 -1.79 5.08
CA ILE A 25 11.77 -0.85 5.02
C ILE A 25 12.27 0.55 4.65
N THR A 26 13.30 1.05 5.36
CA THR A 26 13.91 2.35 5.07
C THR A 26 14.46 2.40 3.65
N ALA A 27 15.19 1.38 3.21
CA ALA A 27 15.76 1.33 1.86
C ALA A 27 14.67 1.32 0.76
N ILE A 28 13.55 0.63 1.00
CA ILE A 28 12.41 0.60 0.08
C ILE A 28 11.68 1.95 0.05
N LYS A 29 11.44 2.56 1.22
CA LYS A 29 10.85 3.91 1.30
C LYS A 29 11.67 4.91 0.48
N ASP A 30 12.97 5.00 0.75
CA ASP A 30 13.89 5.91 0.05
C ASP A 30 13.90 5.65 -1.46
N TYR A 31 13.86 4.37 -1.86
CA TYR A 31 13.76 3.99 -3.27
C TYR A 31 12.45 4.49 -3.89
N LEU A 32 11.30 4.24 -3.28
CA LEU A 32 9.99 4.61 -3.82
C LEU A 32 9.83 6.13 -3.94
N GLU A 33 10.29 6.89 -2.95
CA GLU A 33 10.25 8.35 -2.98
C GLU A 33 11.16 8.93 -4.06
N LYS A 34 12.36 8.36 -4.21
CA LYS A 34 13.29 8.72 -5.28
C LYS A 34 12.77 8.31 -6.66
N ALA A 35 12.23 7.11 -6.77
CA ALA A 35 11.72 6.57 -8.03
C ALA A 35 10.58 7.43 -8.58
N ARG A 36 9.68 7.91 -7.72
CA ARG A 36 8.62 8.84 -8.12
C ARG A 36 9.17 10.15 -8.69
N LYS A 37 10.23 10.69 -8.08
CA LYS A 37 10.79 11.99 -8.46
C LYS A 37 11.67 11.96 -9.72
N SER A 38 12.34 10.84 -9.96
CA SER A 38 13.41 10.78 -10.97
C SER A 38 13.28 9.65 -12.00
N LEU A 39 12.39 8.68 -11.79
CA LEU A 39 12.22 7.51 -12.64
C LEU A 39 10.78 7.35 -13.16
N ASP A 40 9.88 8.27 -12.81
CA ASP A 40 8.44 8.20 -13.12
C ASP A 40 7.82 6.85 -12.74
N ALA A 41 8.22 6.31 -11.58
CA ALA A 41 7.71 5.07 -11.05
C ALA A 41 6.87 5.33 -9.79
N PHE A 42 5.62 4.85 -9.80
CA PHE A 42 4.58 5.22 -8.84
C PHE A 42 4.18 4.09 -7.89
N GLY A 43 5.06 3.12 -7.67
CA GLY A 43 4.83 1.98 -6.78
C GLY A 43 4.62 2.37 -5.32
N LYS A 44 3.94 1.48 -4.59
CA LYS A 44 3.72 1.53 -3.14
C LYS A 44 4.17 0.21 -2.53
N ALA A 45 4.60 0.23 -1.27
CA ALA A 45 4.96 -0.99 -0.55
C ALA A 45 4.05 -1.20 0.65
N ILE A 46 3.84 -2.48 0.99
CA ILE A 46 3.01 -2.91 2.11
C ILE A 46 3.88 -3.71 3.05
N PHE A 47 3.91 -3.31 4.32
CA PHE A 47 4.61 -3.99 5.40
C PHE A 47 3.64 -4.34 6.53
N TYR A 48 3.98 -5.34 7.31
CA TYR A 48 3.24 -5.69 8.50
C TYR A 48 3.94 -5.12 9.74
N LYS A 49 3.22 -4.29 10.49
CA LYS A 49 3.59 -3.78 11.83
C LYS A 49 5.10 -3.51 11.98
N PRO A 50 5.66 -2.57 11.21
CA PRO A 50 7.08 -2.27 11.31
C PRO A 50 7.40 -1.66 12.67
N ASP A 51 8.59 -1.96 13.22
CA ASP A 51 9.06 -1.41 14.51
C ASP A 51 9.21 0.12 14.50
N THR A 52 9.32 0.70 13.31
CA THR A 52 9.44 2.14 13.09
C THR A 52 8.45 2.56 12.01
N GLU A 53 7.58 3.49 12.36
CA GLU A 53 6.62 4.10 11.42
C GLU A 53 7.35 4.74 10.24
N ALA A 54 6.88 4.45 9.04
CA ALA A 54 7.54 4.94 7.84
C ALA A 54 7.20 6.40 7.52
N ASP A 55 6.07 6.92 7.99
CA ASP A 55 5.56 8.27 7.72
C ASP A 55 5.70 8.64 6.24
N SER A 56 5.03 7.90 5.37
CA SER A 56 5.13 8.07 3.91
C SER A 56 3.83 7.71 3.20
N GLN A 57 3.41 8.53 2.26
CA GLN A 57 2.28 8.23 1.37
C GLN A 57 2.53 7.02 0.45
N ARG A 58 3.78 6.50 0.38
CA ARG A 58 4.19 5.36 -0.43
C ARG A 58 4.21 4.04 0.33
N ILE A 59 4.10 4.10 1.64
CA ILE A 59 4.12 2.93 2.51
C ILE A 59 2.73 2.73 3.10
N ILE A 60 2.30 1.48 3.10
CA ILE A 60 1.06 1.03 3.74
C ILE A 60 1.48 0.07 4.84
N GLU A 61 1.12 0.40 6.07
CA GLU A 61 1.42 -0.41 7.24
C GLU A 61 0.18 -1.18 7.66
N LEU A 62 0.23 -2.50 7.51
CA LEU A 62 -0.83 -3.41 7.95
C LEU A 62 -0.62 -3.74 9.42
N ASP A 63 -1.66 -3.64 10.24
CA ASP A 63 -1.66 -4.03 11.66
C ASP A 63 -2.94 -4.80 12.01
N GLY A 64 -3.04 -5.34 13.24
CA GLY A 64 -4.22 -6.01 13.75
C GLY A 64 -4.53 -7.37 13.08
N CYS A 65 -3.52 -8.03 12.52
CA CYS A 65 -3.65 -9.36 11.92
C CYS A 65 -2.91 -10.41 12.75
N GLU A 66 -3.01 -10.36 14.07
CA GLU A 66 -2.44 -11.36 14.96
C GLU A 66 -3.37 -12.58 15.07
N ASN A 67 -2.80 -13.76 15.31
CA ASN A 67 -3.54 -15.04 15.36
C ASN A 67 -4.47 -15.27 14.17
N LEU A 68 -4.04 -14.87 12.99
CA LEU A 68 -4.82 -14.88 11.77
C LEU A 68 -5.06 -16.32 11.27
N LYS A 69 -6.33 -16.68 11.09
CA LYS A 69 -6.75 -17.90 10.40
C LYS A 69 -7.52 -17.55 9.14
N LEU A 70 -7.11 -18.16 8.05
CA LEU A 70 -7.70 -17.96 6.73
C LEU A 70 -8.27 -19.25 6.17
N ASN A 71 -9.29 -19.13 5.35
CA ASN A 71 -9.86 -20.23 4.58
C ASN A 71 -9.95 -19.82 3.10
N PHE A 72 -9.00 -20.27 2.29
CA PHE A 72 -9.02 -20.06 0.84
C PHE A 72 -9.55 -21.25 0.05
N THR A 73 -9.40 -22.47 0.59
CA THR A 73 -9.64 -23.73 -0.14
C THR A 73 -10.65 -24.65 0.53
N GLY A 74 -11.36 -24.16 1.54
CA GLY A 74 -12.26 -24.98 2.37
C GLY A 74 -11.58 -25.56 3.60
N THR A 75 -10.28 -25.32 3.81
CA THR A 75 -9.52 -25.70 5.00
C THR A 75 -9.02 -24.47 5.71
N GLU A 76 -9.15 -24.43 7.01
CA GLU A 76 -8.61 -23.34 7.84
C GLU A 76 -7.13 -23.56 8.07
N GLU A 77 -6.34 -22.53 7.79
CA GLU A 77 -4.90 -22.51 8.01
C GLU A 77 -4.49 -21.24 8.75
N SER A 78 -3.43 -21.34 9.56
CA SER A 78 -2.87 -20.20 10.29
C SER A 78 -1.85 -19.48 9.42
N TYR A 79 -1.98 -18.17 9.35
CA TYR A 79 -1.07 -17.29 8.64
C TYR A 79 -0.59 -16.17 9.56
N THR A 80 0.55 -15.59 9.21
CA THR A 80 1.06 -14.38 9.86
C THR A 80 0.49 -13.14 9.18
N GLY A 81 0.37 -12.05 9.92
CA GLY A 81 -0.01 -10.76 9.31
C GLY A 81 0.96 -10.31 8.21
N ALA A 82 2.23 -10.70 8.33
CA ALA A 82 3.24 -10.44 7.31
C ALA A 82 2.93 -11.15 5.98
N GLU A 83 2.54 -12.41 6.02
CA GLU A 83 2.10 -13.16 4.81
C GLU A 83 0.81 -12.57 4.23
N TYR A 84 -0.07 -12.05 5.08
CA TYR A 84 -1.32 -11.43 4.65
C TYR A 84 -1.13 -10.13 3.88
N THR A 85 0.04 -9.47 4.00
CA THR A 85 0.38 -8.30 3.17
C THR A 85 0.28 -8.59 1.67
N CYS A 86 0.57 -9.83 1.25
CA CYS A 86 0.43 -10.25 -0.15
C CYS A 86 -1.03 -10.23 -0.61
N ARG A 87 -1.96 -10.65 0.26
CA ARG A 87 -3.40 -10.59 -0.02
C ARG A 87 -3.89 -9.15 -0.10
N ILE A 88 -3.45 -8.29 0.81
CA ILE A 88 -3.77 -6.85 0.79
C ILE A 88 -3.26 -6.21 -0.50
N ALA A 89 -2.04 -6.52 -0.93
CA ALA A 89 -1.51 -6.05 -2.21
C ALA A 89 -2.40 -6.45 -3.39
N GLY A 90 -2.88 -7.71 -3.41
CA GLY A 90 -3.81 -8.21 -4.42
C GLY A 90 -5.16 -7.49 -4.40
N ILE A 91 -5.73 -7.22 -3.22
CA ILE A 91 -6.97 -6.45 -3.07
C ILE A 91 -6.79 -5.04 -3.65
N LEU A 92 -5.76 -4.32 -3.20
CA LEU A 92 -5.51 -2.94 -3.63
C LEU A 92 -5.22 -2.83 -5.13
N ALA A 93 -4.52 -3.81 -5.70
CA ALA A 93 -4.23 -3.86 -7.14
C ALA A 93 -5.45 -4.23 -7.99
N GLY A 94 -6.39 -5.00 -7.44
CA GLY A 94 -7.60 -5.45 -8.14
C GLY A 94 -8.78 -4.49 -8.07
N LEU A 95 -8.69 -3.42 -7.27
CA LEU A 95 -9.76 -2.44 -7.17
C LEU A 95 -9.82 -1.54 -8.40
N SER A 96 -11.06 -1.29 -8.84
CA SER A 96 -11.31 -0.26 -9.86
C SER A 96 -10.86 1.12 -9.37
N ASP A 97 -10.45 1.97 -10.32
CA ASP A 97 -10.01 3.35 -10.05
C ASP A 97 -11.08 4.26 -9.45
N THR A 98 -12.31 3.84 -9.34
CA THR A 98 -13.43 4.59 -8.76
C THR A 98 -13.80 4.12 -7.35
N ILE A 99 -13.21 3.01 -6.85
CA ILE A 99 -13.62 2.36 -5.60
C ILE A 99 -12.51 2.48 -4.55
N SER A 100 -12.89 2.85 -3.32
CA SER A 100 -11.99 2.81 -2.16
C SER A 100 -11.90 1.39 -1.60
N ALA A 101 -10.74 1.02 -1.06
CA ALA A 101 -10.56 -0.22 -0.31
C ALA A 101 -11.25 -0.21 1.06
N THR A 102 -11.69 0.96 1.55
CA THR A 102 -12.38 1.08 2.83
C THR A 102 -13.64 0.20 2.85
N TYR A 103 -13.79 -0.60 3.90
CA TYR A 103 -14.87 -1.58 4.09
C TYR A 103 -14.96 -2.69 3.03
N THR A 104 -13.91 -2.94 2.26
CA THR A 104 -13.82 -4.15 1.43
C THR A 104 -13.93 -5.38 2.32
N LYS A 105 -14.78 -6.33 1.93
CA LYS A 105 -14.94 -7.59 2.67
C LYS A 105 -13.69 -8.44 2.56
N LEU A 106 -13.37 -9.11 3.67
CA LEU A 106 -12.27 -10.04 3.81
C LEU A 106 -12.86 -11.41 4.13
N ASP A 107 -13.56 -11.99 3.14
CA ASP A 107 -14.35 -13.24 3.30
C ASP A 107 -13.48 -14.45 3.63
N GLU A 108 -12.20 -14.37 3.35
CA GLU A 108 -11.21 -15.40 3.67
C GLU A 108 -10.82 -15.44 5.15
N ILE A 109 -11.05 -14.38 5.93
CA ILE A 109 -10.69 -14.35 7.35
C ILE A 109 -11.75 -15.13 8.16
N VAL A 110 -11.31 -16.19 8.80
CA VAL A 110 -12.11 -16.98 9.76
C VAL A 110 -12.01 -16.36 11.15
N SER A 111 -10.79 -16.03 11.58
CA SER A 111 -10.54 -15.33 12.84
C SER A 111 -9.24 -14.55 12.80
N CYS A 112 -9.21 -13.42 13.46
CA CYS A 112 -7.99 -12.69 13.82
C CYS A 112 -8.25 -11.89 15.10
N ASP A 113 -7.18 -11.52 15.79
CA ASP A 113 -7.29 -10.63 16.92
C ASP A 113 -7.70 -9.24 16.44
N ILE A 114 -8.54 -8.57 17.23
CA ILE A 114 -9.05 -7.24 16.92
C ILE A 114 -8.35 -6.25 17.86
N LEU A 115 -7.90 -5.14 17.30
CA LEU A 115 -7.31 -4.06 18.08
C LEU A 115 -8.36 -3.44 19.03
N GLU A 116 -7.95 -3.07 20.23
CA GLU A 116 -8.83 -2.43 21.22
C GLU A 116 -9.32 -1.06 20.73
N ASP A 117 -8.46 -0.29 20.06
CA ASP A 117 -8.80 1.02 19.50
C ASP A 117 -8.45 1.07 17.99
N PRO A 118 -9.40 0.63 17.14
CA PRO A 118 -9.20 0.65 15.70
C PRO A 118 -9.11 2.06 15.10
N ASP A 119 -9.78 3.03 15.71
CA ASP A 119 -9.77 4.40 15.19
C ASP A 119 -8.43 5.08 15.47
N ALA A 120 -7.86 4.89 16.65
CA ALA A 120 -6.51 5.38 16.97
C ALA A 120 -5.45 4.75 16.05
N ALA A 121 -5.53 3.45 15.76
CA ALA A 121 -4.61 2.79 14.83
C ALA A 121 -4.72 3.38 13.42
N ALA A 122 -5.95 3.62 12.93
CA ALA A 122 -6.15 4.22 11.62
C ALA A 122 -5.69 5.69 11.56
N ASP A 123 -5.80 6.44 12.66
CA ASP A 123 -5.29 7.82 12.78
C ASP A 123 -3.75 7.85 12.84
N ALA A 124 -3.13 6.80 13.37
CA ALA A 124 -1.69 6.56 13.32
C ALA A 124 -1.19 6.09 11.93
N GLY A 125 -2.05 5.94 10.94
CA GLY A 125 -1.68 5.57 9.57
C GLY A 125 -1.64 4.07 9.31
N HIS A 126 -2.27 3.27 10.17
CA HIS A 126 -2.29 1.82 10.03
C HIS A 126 -3.55 1.35 9.28
N LEU A 127 -3.35 0.46 8.32
CA LEU A 127 -4.41 -0.27 7.65
C LEU A 127 -4.73 -1.52 8.48
N ILE A 128 -5.98 -1.69 8.90
CA ILE A 128 -6.38 -2.72 9.85
C ILE A 128 -7.60 -3.49 9.38
N PRO A 129 -7.77 -4.77 9.70
CA PRO A 129 -9.05 -5.45 9.59
C PRO A 129 -9.99 -5.03 10.74
N LEU A 130 -11.27 -4.95 10.45
CA LEU A 130 -12.33 -4.68 11.40
C LEU A 130 -13.34 -5.82 11.39
N PHE A 131 -13.80 -6.25 12.57
CA PHE A 131 -14.92 -7.16 12.68
C PHE A 131 -16.19 -6.37 12.97
N LYS A 132 -17.14 -6.39 12.04
CA LYS A 132 -18.38 -5.65 12.18
C LYS A 132 -19.55 -6.41 11.56
N ASN A 133 -20.63 -6.56 12.33
CA ASN A 133 -21.84 -7.27 11.91
C ASN A 133 -21.61 -8.72 11.47
N GLY A 134 -20.68 -9.43 12.14
CA GLY A 134 -20.39 -10.84 11.82
C GLY A 134 -19.43 -11.04 10.63
N GLU A 135 -18.87 -9.96 10.06
CA GLU A 135 -17.98 -10.02 8.91
C GLU A 135 -16.67 -9.28 9.20
N TYR A 136 -15.57 -9.80 8.66
CA TYR A 136 -14.31 -9.06 8.59
C TYR A 136 -14.29 -8.12 7.38
N LYS A 137 -13.87 -6.89 7.62
CA LYS A 137 -13.76 -5.84 6.58
C LYS A 137 -12.46 -5.08 6.77
N LEU A 138 -11.92 -4.56 5.68
CA LEU A 138 -10.81 -3.64 5.74
C LEU A 138 -11.28 -2.32 6.38
N GLY A 139 -10.53 -1.79 7.32
CA GLY A 139 -10.81 -0.50 7.95
C GLY A 139 -10.66 0.68 6.99
N ARG A 140 -10.36 1.85 7.53
CA ARG A 140 -10.03 3.01 6.68
C ARG A 140 -8.79 2.71 5.84
N ALA A 141 -8.90 2.87 4.51
CA ALA A 141 -7.80 2.62 3.58
C ALA A 141 -6.81 3.79 3.59
N VAL A 142 -5.96 3.81 4.62
CA VAL A 142 -4.92 4.82 4.86
C VAL A 142 -3.52 4.26 4.58
N ASN A 143 -2.59 5.16 4.27
CA ASN A 143 -1.15 4.90 4.23
C ASN A 143 -0.50 5.42 5.51
N SER A 144 0.80 5.21 5.68
CA SER A 144 1.53 5.54 6.90
C SER A 144 1.88 7.02 7.05
N LEU A 145 1.37 7.91 6.21
CA LEU A 145 1.62 9.35 6.32
C LEU A 145 0.91 9.91 7.54
N THR A 146 1.65 10.46 8.49
CA THR A 146 1.13 11.12 9.69
C THR A 146 1.54 12.58 9.77
N THR A 147 2.73 12.92 9.28
CA THR A 147 3.24 14.29 9.26
C THR A 147 2.65 15.09 8.09
N LEU A 148 1.82 16.08 8.42
CA LEU A 148 1.24 16.99 7.43
C LEU A 148 2.08 18.26 7.32
N THR A 149 2.23 18.79 6.10
CA THR A 149 2.99 20.00 5.80
C THR A 149 2.21 20.89 4.83
N ASP A 150 2.69 22.11 4.60
CA ASP A 150 2.14 22.97 3.53
C ASP A 150 2.23 22.25 2.19
N GLY A 151 1.09 21.95 1.58
CA GLY A 151 0.97 21.19 0.34
C GLY A 151 0.82 19.68 0.49
N VAL A 152 0.94 19.13 1.70
CA VAL A 152 0.63 17.72 2.01
C VAL A 152 -0.46 17.67 3.06
N THR A 153 -1.71 17.66 2.59
CA THR A 153 -2.91 17.66 3.44
C THR A 153 -3.29 16.25 3.89
N ALA A 154 -4.23 16.14 4.83
CA ALA A 154 -4.78 14.86 5.29
C ALA A 154 -5.40 13.99 4.18
N ASP A 155 -5.70 14.57 3.02
CA ASP A 155 -6.18 13.78 1.88
C ASP A 155 -5.12 12.82 1.34
N PHE A 156 -3.83 13.18 1.43
CA PHE A 156 -2.74 12.30 1.02
C PHE A 156 -2.53 11.08 1.94
N GLN A 157 -3.20 11.02 3.09
CA GLN A 157 -3.26 9.82 3.92
C GLN A 157 -4.12 8.72 3.28
N LYS A 158 -5.02 9.07 2.38
CA LYS A 158 -5.94 8.13 1.73
C LYS A 158 -5.24 7.43 0.56
N ILE A 159 -5.09 6.11 0.64
CA ILE A 159 -4.47 5.29 -0.42
C ILE A 159 -5.09 5.59 -1.78
N ARG A 160 -6.42 5.74 -1.83
CA ARG A 160 -7.14 5.99 -3.07
C ARG A 160 -6.75 7.32 -3.73
N ILE A 161 -6.66 8.39 -2.98
CA ILE A 161 -6.30 9.72 -3.51
C ILE A 161 -4.88 9.68 -4.09
N VAL A 162 -3.93 9.12 -3.34
CA VAL A 162 -2.55 8.97 -3.82
C VAL A 162 -2.49 8.12 -5.09
N SER A 163 -3.25 7.02 -5.15
CA SER A 163 -3.28 6.14 -6.34
C SER A 163 -3.87 6.84 -7.57
N THR A 164 -4.93 7.64 -7.38
CA THR A 164 -5.53 8.41 -8.48
C THR A 164 -4.58 9.49 -9.02
N LEU A 165 -3.90 10.21 -8.14
CA LEU A 165 -2.90 11.20 -8.54
C LEU A 165 -1.71 10.56 -9.27
N ASP A 166 -1.29 9.39 -8.83
CA ASP A 166 -0.24 8.62 -9.49
C ASP A 166 -0.66 8.17 -10.89
N LEU A 167 -1.89 7.67 -11.04
CA LEU A 167 -2.44 7.28 -12.33
C LEU A 167 -2.48 8.45 -13.32
N ILE A 168 -2.97 9.61 -12.87
CA ILE A 168 -2.99 10.83 -13.69
C ILE A 168 -1.57 11.22 -14.11
N ALA A 169 -0.62 11.19 -13.18
CA ALA A 169 0.77 11.52 -13.47
C ALA A 169 1.41 10.53 -14.46
N GLU A 170 1.15 9.24 -14.29
CA GLU A 170 1.65 8.18 -15.18
C GLU A 170 1.07 8.31 -16.59
N ASP A 171 -0.22 8.59 -16.73
CA ASP A 171 -0.90 8.80 -18.01
C ASP A 171 -0.31 10.01 -18.76
N ILE A 172 -0.09 11.11 -18.05
CA ILE A 172 0.52 12.33 -18.64
C ILE A 172 1.93 12.02 -19.14
N VAL A 173 2.78 11.40 -18.29
CA VAL A 173 4.17 11.09 -18.64
C VAL A 173 4.24 10.12 -19.80
N THR A 174 3.41 9.06 -19.79
CA THR A 174 3.38 8.04 -20.84
C THR A 174 2.89 8.63 -22.15
N THR A 175 1.81 9.40 -22.15
CA THR A 175 1.27 10.06 -23.34
C THR A 175 2.29 11.02 -23.94
N PHE A 176 2.94 11.81 -23.10
CA PHE A 176 3.96 12.75 -23.57
C PHE A 176 5.17 12.02 -24.19
N ARG A 177 5.66 10.99 -23.52
CA ARG A 177 6.78 10.17 -24.01
C ARG A 177 6.46 9.49 -25.36
N ASP A 178 5.29 8.87 -25.46
CA ASP A 178 4.94 8.06 -26.64
C ASP A 178 4.52 8.91 -27.83
N SER A 179 3.95 10.10 -27.59
CA SER A 179 3.38 10.93 -28.65
C SER A 179 4.30 12.05 -29.11
N TYR A 180 5.18 12.56 -28.26
CA TYR A 180 5.94 13.77 -28.53
C TYR A 180 7.47 13.60 -28.50
N VAL A 181 8.01 12.76 -27.60
CA VAL A 181 9.47 12.62 -27.49
C VAL A 181 10.06 11.96 -28.75
N GLY A 182 10.96 12.66 -29.39
CA GLY A 182 11.69 12.19 -30.56
C GLY A 182 10.90 12.13 -31.88
N LYS A 183 9.64 12.66 -31.91
CA LYS A 183 8.80 12.58 -33.12
C LYS A 183 8.74 13.88 -33.92
N TYR A 184 8.93 15.03 -33.32
CA TYR A 184 8.94 16.33 -34.00
C TYR A 184 10.04 17.20 -33.42
N VAL A 185 10.88 17.70 -34.31
CA VAL A 185 11.78 18.83 -34.01
C VAL A 185 11.10 20.04 -34.63
N ASN A 186 10.64 20.97 -33.79
CA ASN A 186 10.25 22.28 -34.29
C ASN A 186 11.55 23.10 -34.41
N ASP A 187 11.92 23.45 -35.62
CA ASP A 187 12.97 24.43 -35.91
C ASP A 187 12.52 25.82 -35.47
#